data_77edae229012ab9c68e8f4846eebdb39
#
_entry.id   77edae229012ab9c68e8f4846eebdb39
#
_cell.length_a   1.000
_cell.length_b   1.000
_cell.length_c   1.000
_cell.angle_alpha   90.00
_cell.angle_beta   90.00
_cell.angle_gamma   90.00
#
_symmetry.space_group_name_H-M   'P 1'
#
loop_
_entity.id
_entity.type
_entity.pdbx_description
1 polymer ?
#
loop_
_entity_poly.entity_id
_entity_poly.type
_entity_poly.pdbx_seq_one_letter_code
_entity_poly.pdbx_strand_id
1 'polypeptide(L)'
;MRRWVTAFVVGSMLAVSAAPVATAQFGQPDIVQEHWYHSYATLTLDLNEWADDYPGIINLFSIGKTELGREIWMLQISDWSIETKPDGTAKDVAYIDGGHHGNEHLGTELAFLVAEYYIEGWIDEEQDVIDVLTNTELHILIMLNADGNDFDTRWNVNQVDLNRNYDHYWNTCPTTQPGSSAFSESETFANSIYMNDVVPHADLYITMHTGVWIMLYPWGKWPDQPSDWEMYHFIKDEINTNISDIPIRNANQGLYPNCGTSRDYGYGVMGYPTFTFETDDEQFLLGTVEALSDRLEEELDVMRYLIQNIWFWRARLVVEEVEINGGEVKAHVVNLGHASTSN
;
A
#
# COMPACT_ATOMS: atom_id res chain seq x y z
N MET A 1 -0.54 -32.64 0.95
CA MET A 1 -1.83 -32.55 1.64
C MET A 1 -1.74 -31.28 2.47
N ARG A 2 -2.11 -30.15 1.88
CA ARG A 2 -2.17 -28.88 2.58
C ARG A 2 -3.42 -28.91 3.45
N ARG A 3 -3.23 -28.85 4.75
CA ARG A 3 -4.32 -28.62 5.71
C ARG A 3 -4.40 -27.12 5.94
N TRP A 4 -5.34 -26.48 5.29
CA TRP A 4 -5.77 -25.13 5.66
C TRP A 4 -6.49 -25.25 7.00
N VAL A 5 -5.90 -24.71 8.02
CA VAL A 5 -6.58 -24.49 9.29
C VAL A 5 -7.25 -23.13 9.15
N THR A 6 -8.54 -23.14 8.88
CA THR A 6 -9.36 -21.96 9.09
C THR A 6 -9.38 -21.69 10.58
N ALA A 7 -8.46 -20.89 11.05
CA ALA A 7 -8.49 -20.40 12.42
C ALA A 7 -9.59 -19.32 12.48
N PHE A 8 -10.80 -19.75 12.77
CA PHE A 8 -11.76 -18.84 13.38
C PHE A 8 -11.17 -18.45 14.73
N VAL A 9 -10.64 -17.24 14.82
CA VAL A 9 -10.38 -16.63 16.11
C VAL A 9 -11.74 -16.43 16.74
N VAL A 10 -12.16 -17.40 17.55
CA VAL A 10 -13.25 -17.22 18.48
C VAL A 10 -12.71 -16.35 19.59
N GLY A 11 -12.71 -15.05 19.32
CA GLY A 11 -12.50 -14.07 20.37
C GLY A 11 -13.52 -14.30 21.46
N SER A 12 -13.05 -14.51 22.68
CA SER A 12 -13.89 -14.62 23.86
C SER A 12 -14.76 -13.38 23.96
N MET A 13 -16.06 -13.53 23.66
CA MET A 13 -17.07 -12.49 23.84
C MET A 13 -17.11 -12.06 25.30
N LEU A 14 -16.46 -10.98 25.62
CA LEU A 14 -16.93 -10.10 26.67
C LEU A 14 -18.13 -9.36 26.07
N ALA A 15 -19.33 -9.75 26.48
CA ALA A 15 -20.55 -9.07 26.10
C ALA A 15 -20.56 -7.66 26.70
N VAL A 16 -19.96 -6.72 26.01
CA VAL A 16 -20.30 -5.30 26.17
C VAL A 16 -21.55 -5.12 25.33
N SER A 17 -22.67 -4.84 25.98
CA SER A 17 -23.90 -4.45 25.28
C SER A 17 -23.67 -3.10 24.60
N ALA A 18 -23.13 -3.13 23.38
CA ALA A 18 -23.15 -1.96 22.53
C ALA A 18 -24.59 -1.70 22.12
N ALA A 19 -25.07 -0.48 22.35
CA ALA A 19 -26.30 -0.03 21.74
C ALA A 19 -26.20 -0.21 20.21
N PRO A 20 -27.30 -0.57 19.54
CA PRO A 20 -27.23 -0.73 18.10
C PRO A 20 -26.86 0.63 17.49
N VAL A 21 -25.70 0.71 16.89
CA VAL A 21 -25.38 1.81 15.99
C VAL A 21 -26.22 1.54 14.75
N ALA A 22 -27.25 2.33 14.58
CA ALA A 22 -28.08 2.28 13.40
C ALA A 22 -27.24 2.79 12.21
N THR A 23 -26.74 1.90 11.42
CA THR A 23 -26.13 2.22 10.15
C THR A 23 -26.77 1.40 9.06
N ALA A 24 -28.01 1.74 8.75
CA ALA A 24 -28.53 1.41 7.43
C ALA A 24 -27.86 2.36 6.44
N GLN A 25 -26.81 1.93 5.78
CA GLN A 25 -26.13 2.76 4.83
C GLN A 25 -26.20 2.16 3.43
N PHE A 26 -26.93 2.86 2.60
CA PHE A 26 -26.88 2.81 1.13
C PHE A 26 -27.03 1.43 0.49
N GLY A 27 -27.87 0.58 1.05
CA GLY A 27 -28.26 -0.69 0.43
C GLY A 27 -27.21 -1.80 0.53
N GLN A 28 -26.22 -1.64 1.40
CA GLN A 28 -25.22 -2.64 1.67
C GLN A 28 -25.79 -3.84 2.43
N PRO A 29 -25.37 -5.06 2.15
CA PRO A 29 -25.70 -6.19 2.99
C PRO A 29 -25.16 -5.97 4.40
N ASP A 30 -26.03 -5.94 5.41
CA ASP A 30 -25.65 -5.77 6.83
C ASP A 30 -24.51 -6.70 7.26
N ILE A 31 -24.44 -7.89 6.68
CA ILE A 31 -23.45 -8.91 7.00
C ILE A 31 -22.02 -8.50 6.62
N VAL A 32 -21.87 -7.72 5.55
CA VAL A 32 -20.55 -7.27 5.09
C VAL A 32 -20.03 -6.15 6.02
N GLN A 33 -20.89 -5.24 6.43
CA GLN A 33 -20.49 -4.12 7.30
C GLN A 33 -20.17 -4.52 8.73
N GLU A 34 -20.89 -5.49 9.29
CA GLU A 34 -20.74 -5.84 10.71
C GLU A 34 -19.53 -6.76 11.01
N HIS A 35 -18.97 -7.43 10.02
CA HIS A 35 -18.03 -8.53 10.26
C HIS A 35 -16.72 -8.47 9.47
N TRP A 36 -16.60 -7.55 8.52
CA TRP A 36 -15.50 -7.61 7.57
C TRP A 36 -14.66 -6.35 7.46
N TYR A 37 -15.22 -5.19 7.79
CA TYR A 37 -14.47 -3.95 7.66
C TYR A 37 -14.08 -3.40 9.02
N HIS A 38 -12.81 -3.07 9.14
CA HIS A 38 -12.33 -2.34 10.29
C HIS A 38 -12.94 -0.95 10.32
N SER A 39 -13.56 -0.61 11.46
CA SER A 39 -13.72 0.78 11.86
C SER A 39 -12.39 1.31 12.36
N TYR A 40 -12.24 2.62 12.44
CA TYR A 40 -11.06 3.22 13.09
C TYR A 40 -10.81 2.64 14.50
N ALA A 41 -11.88 2.39 15.25
CA ALA A 41 -11.77 1.89 16.62
C ALA A 41 -11.25 0.42 16.67
N THR A 42 -11.78 -0.46 15.82
CA THR A 42 -11.33 -1.85 15.79
C THR A 42 -9.91 -1.94 15.24
N LEU A 43 -9.60 -1.24 14.14
CA LEU A 43 -8.25 -1.15 13.62
C LEU A 43 -7.24 -0.69 14.69
N THR A 44 -7.59 0.36 15.45
CA THR A 44 -6.70 0.86 16.51
C THR A 44 -6.46 -0.18 17.59
N LEU A 45 -7.46 -1.00 17.93
CA LEU A 45 -7.28 -2.09 18.92
C LEU A 45 -6.34 -3.16 18.39
N ASP A 46 -6.54 -3.64 17.17
CA ASP A 46 -5.73 -4.69 16.58
C ASP A 46 -4.27 -4.25 16.38
N LEU A 47 -4.05 -3.02 15.92
CA LEU A 47 -2.69 -2.47 15.78
C LEU A 47 -1.94 -2.38 17.12
N ASN A 48 -2.64 -1.96 18.19
CA ASN A 48 -2.02 -1.90 19.52
C ASN A 48 -1.76 -3.29 20.09
N GLU A 49 -2.66 -4.26 19.88
CA GLU A 49 -2.46 -5.65 20.29
C GLU A 49 -1.23 -6.24 19.60
N TRP A 50 -1.09 -6.06 18.28
CA TRP A 50 0.09 -6.51 17.57
C TRP A 50 1.39 -5.84 18.06
N ALA A 51 1.35 -4.55 18.34
CA ALA A 51 2.54 -3.84 18.83
C ALA A 51 2.95 -4.28 20.24
N ASP A 52 1.99 -4.60 21.09
CA ASP A 52 2.23 -5.09 22.44
C ASP A 52 2.74 -6.55 22.44
N ASP A 53 2.19 -7.40 21.56
CA ASP A 53 2.52 -8.82 21.50
C ASP A 53 3.82 -9.10 20.73
N TYR A 54 4.14 -8.30 19.70
CA TYR A 54 5.29 -8.55 18.80
C TYR A 54 6.27 -7.37 18.69
N PRO A 55 6.77 -6.81 19.82
CA PRO A 55 7.65 -5.62 19.79
C PRO A 55 9.01 -5.86 19.11
N GLY A 56 9.35 -7.13 18.84
CA GLY A 56 10.58 -7.48 18.10
C GLY A 56 10.52 -7.24 16.61
N ILE A 57 9.31 -7.20 16.04
CA ILE A 57 9.10 -6.97 14.61
C ILE A 57 8.20 -5.78 14.31
N ILE A 58 7.47 -5.24 15.28
CA ILE A 58 6.49 -4.18 15.08
C ILE A 58 6.90 -2.89 15.78
N ASN A 59 6.86 -1.79 15.03
CA ASN A 59 6.82 -0.43 15.56
C ASN A 59 5.50 0.22 15.15
N LEU A 60 4.73 0.68 16.13
CA LEU A 60 3.48 1.40 15.91
C LEU A 60 3.60 2.83 16.47
N PHE A 61 3.28 3.82 15.64
CA PHE A 61 3.26 5.23 16.08
C PHE A 61 2.31 6.05 15.19
N SER A 62 1.95 7.23 15.67
CA SER A 62 1.15 8.18 14.90
C SER A 62 2.05 9.10 14.09
N ILE A 63 1.74 9.28 12.80
CA ILE A 63 2.42 10.27 11.95
C ILE A 63 1.73 11.63 11.95
N GLY A 64 0.54 11.74 12.55
CA GLY A 64 -0.26 12.94 12.62
C GLY A 64 -1.67 12.66 13.09
N LYS A 65 -2.55 13.62 12.91
CA LYS A 65 -3.96 13.51 13.28
C LYS A 65 -4.85 13.99 12.15
N THR A 66 -6.01 13.33 12.01
CA THR A 66 -7.09 13.82 11.15
C THR A 66 -7.68 15.12 11.71
N GLU A 67 -8.52 15.79 10.96
CA GLU A 67 -9.20 17.02 11.38
C GLU A 67 -10.03 16.84 12.66
N LEU A 68 -10.61 15.64 12.87
CA LEU A 68 -11.36 15.34 14.10
C LEU A 68 -10.47 14.79 15.23
N GLY A 69 -9.16 14.76 15.03
CA GLY A 69 -8.16 14.43 16.05
C GLY A 69 -7.90 12.94 16.25
N ARG A 70 -8.32 12.08 15.32
CA ARG A 70 -7.93 10.66 15.28
C ARG A 70 -6.47 10.54 14.91
N GLU A 71 -5.75 9.59 15.52
CA GLU A 71 -4.36 9.30 15.16
C GLU A 71 -4.30 8.70 13.75
N ILE A 72 -3.32 9.11 12.96
CA ILE A 72 -2.98 8.50 11.70
C ILE A 72 -1.87 7.49 11.98
N TRP A 73 -2.27 6.23 12.10
CA TRP A 73 -1.36 5.16 12.53
C TRP A 73 -0.44 4.72 11.40
N MET A 74 0.86 4.66 11.71
CA MET A 74 1.87 4.01 10.90
C MET A 74 2.34 2.74 11.59
N LEU A 75 2.21 1.62 10.88
CA LEU A 75 2.71 0.32 11.28
C LEU A 75 3.98 0.02 10.50
N GLN A 76 5.08 -0.23 11.19
CA GLN A 76 6.31 -0.72 10.58
C GLN A 76 6.53 -2.17 11.01
N ILE A 77 6.80 -3.05 10.03
CA ILE A 77 7.05 -4.47 10.25
C ILE A 77 8.40 -4.83 9.64
N SER A 78 9.31 -5.38 10.44
CA SER A 78 10.63 -5.87 10.02
C SER A 78 11.26 -6.67 11.16
N ASP A 79 12.26 -7.47 10.90
CA ASP A 79 13.13 -8.00 11.97
C ASP A 79 14.07 -6.88 12.46
N TRP A 80 13.68 -6.18 13.51
CA TRP A 80 14.44 -5.05 14.06
C TRP A 80 15.72 -5.48 14.78
N SER A 81 15.97 -6.78 14.95
CA SER A 81 17.25 -7.30 15.45
C SER A 81 18.36 -7.21 14.40
N ILE A 82 18.01 -7.02 13.14
CA ILE A 82 18.90 -6.94 11.98
C ILE A 82 18.83 -5.53 11.39
N GLU A 83 19.93 -4.78 11.46
CA GLU A 83 19.97 -3.40 10.98
C GLU A 83 20.23 -3.29 9.47
N THR A 84 20.94 -4.26 8.89
CA THR A 84 21.33 -4.26 7.47
C THR A 84 21.15 -5.64 6.87
N LYS A 85 20.99 -5.67 5.54
CA LYS A 85 21.00 -6.94 4.78
C LYS A 85 22.33 -7.69 4.94
N PRO A 86 22.38 -8.99 4.60
CA PRO A 86 23.62 -9.79 4.71
C PRO A 86 24.80 -9.25 3.91
N ASP A 87 24.57 -8.47 2.86
CA ASP A 87 25.60 -7.81 2.06
C ASP A 87 26.09 -6.47 2.66
N GLY A 88 25.53 -6.06 3.79
CA GLY A 88 25.84 -4.82 4.50
C GLY A 88 25.14 -3.58 3.96
N THR A 89 24.24 -3.72 3.00
CA THR A 89 23.41 -2.58 2.54
C THR A 89 22.20 -2.37 3.44
N ALA A 90 21.56 -1.20 3.35
CA ALA A 90 20.32 -0.94 4.03
C ALA A 90 19.22 -1.91 3.54
N LYS A 91 18.24 -2.19 4.39
CA LYS A 91 17.06 -2.94 3.98
C LYS A 91 16.31 -2.20 2.88
N ASP A 92 15.64 -2.95 2.02
CA ASP A 92 14.71 -2.37 1.05
C ASP A 92 13.46 -1.89 1.78
N VAL A 93 12.77 -0.88 1.23
CA VAL A 93 11.61 -0.27 1.88
C VAL A 93 10.38 -0.39 0.99
N ALA A 94 9.37 -1.12 1.47
CA ALA A 94 8.04 -1.11 0.89
C ALA A 94 7.15 -0.14 1.67
N TYR A 95 6.61 0.86 0.98
CA TYR A 95 5.61 1.76 1.53
C TYR A 95 4.23 1.41 0.97
N ILE A 96 3.27 1.21 1.85
CA ILE A 96 1.90 0.84 1.50
C ILE A 96 0.96 1.79 2.23
N ASP A 97 0.02 2.38 1.54
CA ASP A 97 -1.05 3.12 2.18
C ASP A 97 -2.43 2.74 1.65
N GLY A 98 -3.44 2.88 2.51
CA GLY A 98 -4.83 2.64 2.21
C GLY A 98 -5.73 3.71 2.79
N GLY A 99 -7.01 3.65 2.40
CA GLY A 99 -8.03 4.51 3.00
C GLY A 99 -7.89 5.99 2.71
N HIS A 100 -7.35 6.41 1.56
CA HIS A 100 -7.46 7.81 1.10
C HIS A 100 -8.91 8.24 0.97
N HIS A 101 -9.74 7.33 0.45
CA HIS A 101 -11.19 7.50 0.40
C HIS A 101 -11.81 6.65 1.50
N GLY A 102 -12.57 7.30 2.38
CA GLY A 102 -13.06 6.64 3.57
C GLY A 102 -14.10 5.54 3.32
N ASN A 103 -14.80 5.59 2.19
CA ASN A 103 -15.77 4.57 1.80
C ASN A 103 -15.20 3.43 0.94
N GLU A 104 -13.91 3.42 0.68
CA GLU A 104 -13.23 2.37 -0.07
C GLU A 104 -12.65 1.32 0.89
N HIS A 105 -13.54 0.63 1.60
CA HIS A 105 -13.18 -0.25 2.71
C HIS A 105 -12.29 -1.43 2.28
N LEU A 106 -12.53 -2.06 1.12
CA LEU A 106 -11.72 -3.21 0.67
C LEU A 106 -10.25 -2.87 0.50
N GLY A 107 -9.93 -1.67 -0.01
CA GLY A 107 -8.54 -1.22 -0.09
C GLY A 107 -7.87 -1.10 1.27
N THR A 108 -8.61 -0.66 2.30
CA THR A 108 -8.16 -0.64 3.69
C THR A 108 -7.93 -2.06 4.22
N GLU A 109 -8.88 -2.97 3.96
CA GLU A 109 -8.74 -4.37 4.38
C GLU A 109 -7.60 -5.10 3.69
N LEU A 110 -7.33 -4.83 2.40
CA LEU A 110 -6.18 -5.42 1.74
C LEU A 110 -4.86 -4.95 2.36
N ALA A 111 -4.74 -3.66 2.73
CA ALA A 111 -3.58 -3.16 3.44
C ALA A 111 -3.41 -3.82 4.83
N PHE A 112 -4.53 -4.05 5.54
CA PHE A 112 -4.54 -4.79 6.80
C PHE A 112 -4.08 -6.23 6.61
N LEU A 113 -4.62 -6.94 5.62
CA LEU A 113 -4.27 -8.34 5.32
C LEU A 113 -2.79 -8.51 4.93
N VAL A 114 -2.20 -7.54 4.25
CA VAL A 114 -0.75 -7.55 4.00
C VAL A 114 0.02 -7.54 5.32
N ALA A 115 -0.37 -6.68 6.26
CA ALA A 115 0.27 -6.65 7.58
C ALA A 115 0.08 -7.95 8.36
N GLU A 116 -1.16 -8.43 8.43
CA GLU A 116 -1.53 -9.69 9.10
C GLU A 116 -0.72 -10.87 8.54
N TYR A 117 -0.64 -11.02 7.22
CA TYR A 117 0.13 -12.08 6.55
C TYR A 117 1.59 -12.13 7.01
N TYR A 118 2.26 -10.97 7.07
CA TYR A 118 3.67 -10.93 7.47
C TYR A 118 3.85 -11.13 8.98
N ILE A 119 2.89 -10.74 9.80
CA ILE A 119 2.92 -10.99 11.25
C ILE A 119 2.68 -12.46 11.54
N GLU A 120 1.62 -13.06 10.97
CA GLU A 120 1.29 -14.46 11.17
C GLU A 120 2.38 -15.39 10.62
N GLY A 121 2.88 -15.12 9.40
CA GLY A 121 3.95 -15.90 8.81
C GLY A 121 5.27 -15.84 9.62
N TRP A 122 5.54 -14.71 10.27
CA TRP A 122 6.66 -14.62 11.21
C TRP A 122 6.44 -15.50 12.45
N ILE A 123 5.23 -15.50 13.02
CA ILE A 123 4.87 -16.33 14.18
C ILE A 123 4.96 -17.82 13.83
N ASP A 124 4.51 -18.19 12.63
CA ASP A 124 4.52 -19.56 12.12
C ASP A 124 5.89 -20.00 11.59
N GLU A 125 6.90 -19.14 11.70
CA GLU A 125 8.28 -19.38 11.24
C GLU A 125 8.35 -19.70 9.72
N GLU A 126 7.49 -19.08 8.90
CA GLU A 126 7.49 -19.25 7.45
C GLU A 126 8.75 -18.61 6.85
N GLN A 127 9.56 -19.42 6.13
CA GLN A 127 10.88 -19.01 5.69
C GLN A 127 10.85 -17.84 4.70
N ASP A 128 9.88 -17.78 3.81
CA ASP A 128 9.71 -16.68 2.85
C ASP A 128 9.34 -15.36 3.54
N VAL A 129 8.56 -15.40 4.61
CA VAL A 129 8.26 -14.23 5.45
C VAL A 129 9.49 -13.78 6.23
N ILE A 130 10.21 -14.72 6.86
CA ILE A 130 11.46 -14.43 7.57
C ILE A 130 12.47 -13.79 6.62
N ASP A 131 12.61 -14.32 5.40
CA ASP A 131 13.53 -13.78 4.39
C ASP A 131 13.13 -12.35 3.99
N VAL A 132 11.84 -12.06 3.84
CA VAL A 132 11.35 -10.70 3.58
C VAL A 132 11.67 -9.77 4.74
N LEU A 133 11.24 -10.10 5.97
CA LEU A 133 11.40 -9.20 7.11
C LEU A 133 12.85 -9.01 7.56
N THR A 134 13.72 -9.97 7.22
CA THR A 134 15.17 -9.82 7.40
C THR A 134 15.79 -8.79 6.45
N ASN A 135 15.25 -8.67 5.22
CA ASN A 135 15.82 -7.85 4.16
C ASN A 135 15.03 -6.59 3.83
N THR A 136 13.82 -6.46 4.35
CA THR A 136 12.86 -5.40 3.99
C THR A 136 12.19 -4.80 5.22
N GLU A 137 11.94 -3.51 5.16
CA GLU A 137 11.07 -2.79 6.08
C GLU A 137 9.73 -2.55 5.38
N LEU A 138 8.64 -3.03 5.96
CA LEU A 138 7.28 -2.76 5.50
C LEU A 138 6.73 -1.59 6.32
N HIS A 139 6.40 -0.50 5.66
CA HIS A 139 5.79 0.68 6.26
C HIS A 139 4.35 0.76 5.77
N ILE A 140 3.38 0.48 6.64
CA ILE A 140 1.98 0.30 6.24
C ILE A 140 1.10 1.32 6.99
N LEU A 141 0.51 2.24 6.23
CA LEU A 141 -0.50 3.19 6.69
C LEU A 141 -1.87 2.66 6.24
N ILE A 142 -2.54 1.90 7.08
CA ILE A 142 -3.74 1.14 6.70
C ILE A 142 -4.93 2.06 6.41
N MET A 143 -5.12 3.13 7.19
CA MET A 143 -6.29 4.01 7.11
C MET A 143 -5.89 5.46 7.23
N LEU A 144 -5.68 6.15 6.10
CA LEU A 144 -5.30 7.57 6.09
C LEU A 144 -6.47 8.46 6.50
N ASN A 145 -7.66 8.24 5.94
CA ASN A 145 -8.87 9.04 6.14
C ASN A 145 -9.82 8.40 7.15
N ALA A 146 -9.38 8.30 8.41
CA ALA A 146 -10.18 7.69 9.46
C ALA A 146 -11.51 8.41 9.73
N ASP A 147 -11.56 9.72 9.52
CA ASP A 147 -12.79 10.49 9.64
C ASP A 147 -13.78 10.16 8.53
N GLY A 148 -13.30 10.08 7.28
CA GLY A 148 -14.12 9.67 6.15
C GLY A 148 -14.60 8.22 6.26
N ASN A 149 -13.79 7.32 6.82
CA ASN A 149 -14.18 5.94 7.08
C ASN A 149 -15.37 5.86 8.05
N ASP A 150 -15.31 6.58 9.16
CA ASP A 150 -16.40 6.64 10.14
C ASP A 150 -17.72 7.20 9.56
N PHE A 151 -17.62 8.12 8.59
CA PHE A 151 -18.78 8.70 7.93
C PHE A 151 -19.18 8.00 6.64
N ASP A 152 -18.48 6.93 6.27
CA ASP A 152 -18.65 6.18 5.01
C ASP A 152 -18.71 7.12 3.80
N THR A 153 -17.72 8.00 3.71
CA THR A 153 -17.62 9.01 2.64
C THR A 153 -16.27 8.96 1.95
N ARG A 154 -16.29 9.22 0.64
CA ARG A 154 -15.07 9.34 -0.15
C ARG A 154 -14.11 10.42 0.39
N TRP A 155 -14.66 11.56 0.76
CA TRP A 155 -13.92 12.76 1.14
C TRP A 155 -13.56 12.77 2.63
N ASN A 156 -12.60 13.61 3.00
CA ASN A 156 -12.41 13.93 4.40
C ASN A 156 -13.53 14.88 4.91
N VAL A 157 -13.49 15.27 6.18
CA VAL A 157 -14.52 16.14 6.78
C VAL A 157 -14.59 17.54 6.17
N ASN A 158 -13.53 18.00 5.52
CA ASN A 158 -13.47 19.25 4.77
C ASN A 158 -14.04 19.13 3.35
N GLN A 159 -14.58 17.97 2.98
CA GLN A 159 -15.08 17.66 1.64
C GLN A 159 -13.98 17.71 0.56
N VAL A 160 -12.75 17.38 0.94
CA VAL A 160 -11.61 17.29 0.03
C VAL A 160 -11.37 15.85 -0.35
N ASP A 161 -11.12 15.60 -1.65
CA ASP A 161 -10.61 14.33 -2.16
C ASP A 161 -9.12 14.24 -1.86
N LEU A 162 -8.75 13.45 -0.86
CA LEU A 162 -7.36 13.33 -0.41
C LEU A 162 -6.43 12.83 -1.52
N ASN A 163 -6.95 11.97 -2.43
CA ASN A 163 -6.18 11.52 -3.60
C ASN A 163 -6.24 12.50 -4.78
N ARG A 164 -6.46 13.78 -4.50
CA ARG A 164 -6.31 14.94 -5.40
C ARG A 164 -5.52 16.07 -4.73
N ASN A 165 -5.04 15.85 -3.50
CA ASN A 165 -4.44 16.89 -2.66
C ASN A 165 -2.90 16.83 -2.62
N TYR A 166 -2.26 15.94 -3.40
CA TYR A 166 -0.80 15.83 -3.49
C TYR A 166 -0.18 16.82 -4.47
N ASP A 167 1.06 17.29 -4.21
CA ASP A 167 1.77 18.29 -5.02
C ASP A 167 2.51 17.67 -6.21
N HIS A 168 1.73 17.03 -7.10
CA HIS A 168 2.21 16.68 -8.44
C HIS A 168 1.15 17.07 -9.47
N TYR A 169 1.39 18.18 -10.16
CA TYR A 169 0.40 18.80 -11.05
C TYR A 169 -0.96 19.06 -10.37
N TRP A 170 -0.92 19.36 -9.07
CA TRP A 170 -2.10 19.66 -8.29
C TRP A 170 -3.04 20.63 -9.02
N ASN A 171 -4.34 20.34 -9.00
CA ASN A 171 -5.41 21.15 -9.60
C ASN A 171 -5.24 21.51 -11.09
N THR A 172 -4.52 20.71 -11.86
CA THR A 172 -4.32 20.95 -13.31
C THR A 172 -5.15 20.05 -14.21
N CYS A 173 -5.84 19.04 -13.66
CA CYS A 173 -6.84 18.23 -14.36
C CYS A 173 -8.26 18.69 -14.02
N PRO A 174 -9.26 18.35 -14.85
CA PRO A 174 -10.65 18.46 -14.46
C PRO A 174 -10.91 17.53 -13.28
N THR A 175 -10.84 18.03 -12.08
CA THR A 175 -11.00 17.26 -10.84
C THR A 175 -11.96 17.98 -9.92
N THR A 176 -12.47 17.26 -8.95
CA THR A 176 -13.37 17.78 -7.92
C THR A 176 -12.63 17.79 -6.61
N GLN A 177 -12.78 18.88 -5.85
CA GLN A 177 -12.40 18.99 -4.44
C GLN A 177 -10.90 18.67 -4.13
N PRO A 178 -9.96 19.32 -4.82
CA PRO A 178 -8.54 19.09 -4.59
C PRO A 178 -7.98 19.79 -3.34
N GLY A 179 -8.84 20.43 -2.54
CA GLY A 179 -8.44 21.29 -1.43
C GLY A 179 -8.07 22.71 -1.85
N SER A 180 -7.68 23.52 -0.89
CA SER A 180 -7.33 24.95 -1.09
C SER A 180 -5.92 25.15 -1.65
N SER A 181 -5.03 24.17 -1.41
CA SER A 181 -3.68 24.04 -1.96
C SER A 181 -3.27 22.59 -1.93
N ALA A 182 -2.17 22.23 -2.59
CA ALA A 182 -1.54 20.93 -2.36
C ALA A 182 -1.23 20.80 -0.86
N PHE A 183 -1.47 19.60 -0.31
CA PHE A 183 -1.28 19.27 1.09
C PHE A 183 -2.01 20.22 2.07
N SER A 184 -3.20 20.73 1.65
CA SER A 184 -4.02 21.56 2.54
C SER A 184 -4.65 20.77 3.68
N GLU A 185 -4.78 19.45 3.54
CA GLU A 185 -5.43 18.58 4.49
C GLU A 185 -4.41 17.95 5.45
N SER A 186 -4.78 17.83 6.72
CA SER A 186 -3.89 17.29 7.76
C SER A 186 -3.42 15.88 7.45
N GLU A 187 -4.29 15.06 6.84
CA GLU A 187 -3.99 13.69 6.46
C GLU A 187 -2.91 13.62 5.37
N THR A 188 -3.10 14.32 4.28
CA THR A 188 -2.12 14.32 3.17
C THR A 188 -0.85 15.05 3.52
N PHE A 189 -0.93 16.08 4.38
CA PHE A 189 0.24 16.77 4.89
C PHE A 189 1.09 15.84 5.77
N ALA A 190 0.48 15.11 6.69
CA ALA A 190 1.19 14.14 7.54
C ALA A 190 1.83 13.03 6.69
N ASN A 191 1.08 12.49 5.73
CA ASN A 191 1.59 11.47 4.80
C ASN A 191 2.78 12.02 3.98
N SER A 192 2.68 13.24 3.45
CA SER A 192 3.76 13.84 2.67
C SER A 192 5.04 14.04 3.48
N ILE A 193 4.94 14.45 4.74
CA ILE A 193 6.10 14.55 5.64
C ILE A 193 6.72 13.18 5.86
N TYR A 194 5.90 12.15 6.10
CA TYR A 194 6.40 10.79 6.25
C TYR A 194 7.15 10.30 5.00
N MET A 195 6.58 10.52 3.82
CA MET A 195 7.21 10.17 2.55
C MET A 195 8.54 10.89 2.36
N ASN A 196 8.61 12.19 2.66
CA ASN A 196 9.82 12.98 2.44
C ASN A 196 10.92 12.73 3.48
N ASP A 197 10.56 12.55 4.75
CA ASP A 197 11.53 12.57 5.85
C ASP A 197 11.89 11.17 6.37
N VAL A 198 10.98 10.19 6.23
CA VAL A 198 11.19 8.83 6.77
C VAL A 198 11.47 7.82 5.68
N VAL A 199 10.75 7.85 4.57
CA VAL A 199 10.92 6.91 3.47
C VAL A 199 11.30 7.60 2.15
N PRO A 200 12.27 8.54 2.11
CA PRO A 200 12.55 9.35 0.93
C PRO A 200 12.99 8.54 -0.30
N HIS A 201 13.31 7.27 -0.11
CA HIS A 201 13.84 6.37 -1.13
C HIS A 201 13.18 5.00 -1.10
N ALA A 202 11.85 4.93 -0.85
CA ALA A 202 11.13 3.66 -0.89
C ALA A 202 11.37 2.92 -2.21
N ASP A 203 11.61 1.61 -2.12
CA ASP A 203 11.88 0.74 -3.27
C ASP A 203 10.60 0.24 -3.94
N LEU A 204 9.47 0.41 -3.25
CA LEU A 204 8.13 0.12 -3.76
C LEU A 204 7.12 0.99 -3.00
N TYR A 205 6.16 1.55 -3.73
CA TYR A 205 5.00 2.22 -3.13
C TYR A 205 3.70 1.70 -3.74
N ILE A 206 2.76 1.30 -2.88
CA ILE A 206 1.45 0.84 -3.30
C ILE A 206 0.39 1.60 -2.51
N THR A 207 -0.53 2.24 -3.23
CA THR A 207 -1.69 2.91 -2.64
C THR A 207 -2.96 2.11 -2.94
N MET A 208 -3.67 1.71 -1.86
CA MET A 208 -4.81 0.82 -1.93
C MET A 208 -6.11 1.60 -2.02
N HIS A 209 -6.92 1.23 -3.01
CA HIS A 209 -8.22 1.83 -3.32
C HIS A 209 -9.27 0.76 -3.65
N THR A 210 -10.48 1.21 -3.90
CA THR A 210 -11.60 0.36 -4.33
C THR A 210 -12.49 1.15 -5.30
N GLY A 211 -13.03 0.49 -6.31
CA GLY A 211 -13.98 1.13 -7.25
C GLY A 211 -13.94 0.54 -8.66
N VAL A 212 -12.87 -0.18 -8.97
CA VAL A 212 -12.71 -0.95 -10.21
C VAL A 212 -11.61 -1.99 -10.00
N TRP A 213 -11.76 -3.18 -10.52
CA TRP A 213 -10.72 -4.20 -10.38
C TRP A 213 -9.60 -3.99 -11.39
N ILE A 214 -8.55 -3.27 -10.95
CA ILE A 214 -7.41 -2.92 -11.80
C ILE A 214 -6.19 -2.47 -10.97
N MET A 215 -5.01 -2.76 -11.45
CA MET A 215 -3.76 -2.21 -10.94
C MET A 215 -3.23 -1.15 -11.90
N LEU A 216 -2.88 0.02 -11.37
CA LEU A 216 -2.53 1.19 -12.16
C LEU A 216 -1.11 1.65 -11.85
N TYR A 217 -0.35 1.92 -12.91
CA TYR A 217 0.96 2.58 -12.81
C TYR A 217 0.91 4.01 -13.38
N PRO A 218 1.88 4.89 -13.09
CA PRO A 218 1.93 6.25 -13.63
C PRO A 218 1.91 6.28 -15.17
N TRP A 219 1.37 7.30 -15.78
CA TRP A 219 0.87 8.52 -15.19
C TRP A 219 -0.66 8.58 -15.19
N GLY A 220 -1.23 9.28 -14.21
CA GLY A 220 -2.65 9.64 -14.23
C GLY A 220 -2.94 10.83 -15.13
N LYS A 221 -2.03 11.79 -15.20
CA LYS A 221 -2.23 13.00 -15.99
C LYS A 221 -2.18 12.78 -17.51
N TRP A 222 -1.27 11.93 -17.97
CA TRP A 222 -1.01 11.70 -19.41
C TRP A 222 -1.12 10.24 -19.78
N PRO A 223 -1.48 9.96 -21.05
CA PRO A 223 -1.42 8.60 -21.58
C PRO A 223 0.02 8.13 -21.88
N ASP A 224 1.01 9.02 -21.73
CA ASP A 224 2.41 8.71 -22.01
C ASP A 224 2.94 7.69 -20.99
N GLN A 225 3.83 6.85 -21.47
CA GLN A 225 4.50 5.86 -20.60
C GLN A 225 5.49 6.58 -19.66
N PRO A 226 5.63 6.12 -18.41
CA PRO A 226 6.70 6.58 -17.51
C PRO A 226 8.07 6.13 -18.04
N SER A 227 9.16 6.72 -17.50
CA SER A 227 10.54 6.33 -17.90
C SER A 227 10.83 4.86 -17.67
N ASP A 228 10.25 4.28 -16.61
CA ASP A 228 10.45 2.87 -16.22
C ASP A 228 9.36 1.94 -16.78
N TRP A 229 8.76 2.28 -17.92
CA TRP A 229 7.66 1.51 -18.51
C TRP A 229 8.02 0.04 -18.75
N GLU A 230 9.27 -0.28 -19.05
CA GLU A 230 9.73 -1.66 -19.26
C GLU A 230 9.61 -2.49 -17.97
N MET A 231 9.93 -1.89 -16.82
CA MET A 231 9.72 -2.51 -15.51
C MET A 231 8.24 -2.79 -15.26
N TYR A 232 7.37 -1.80 -15.47
CA TYR A 232 5.92 -1.97 -15.28
C TYR A 232 5.33 -3.05 -16.19
N HIS A 233 5.82 -3.13 -17.43
CA HIS A 233 5.39 -4.17 -18.37
C HIS A 233 5.92 -5.56 -17.97
N PHE A 234 7.16 -5.65 -17.50
CA PHE A 234 7.68 -6.89 -16.96
C PHE A 234 6.84 -7.39 -15.79
N ILE A 235 6.56 -6.52 -14.80
CA ILE A 235 5.72 -6.85 -13.65
C ILE A 235 4.33 -7.31 -14.10
N LYS A 236 3.72 -6.59 -15.04
CA LYS A 236 2.44 -6.95 -15.63
C LYS A 236 2.46 -8.35 -16.25
N ASP A 237 3.47 -8.64 -17.06
CA ASP A 237 3.56 -9.92 -17.79
C ASP A 237 3.76 -11.08 -16.81
N GLU A 238 4.58 -10.90 -15.77
CA GLU A 238 4.78 -11.89 -14.70
C GLU A 238 3.51 -12.13 -13.89
N ILE A 239 2.85 -11.08 -13.43
CA ILE A 239 1.60 -11.22 -12.65
C ILE A 239 0.54 -11.90 -13.51
N ASN A 240 0.30 -11.42 -14.73
CA ASN A 240 -0.78 -11.96 -15.58
C ASN A 240 -0.47 -13.35 -16.16
N THR A 241 0.78 -13.81 -16.10
CA THR A 241 1.14 -15.16 -16.50
C THR A 241 1.03 -16.16 -15.35
N ASN A 242 1.37 -15.74 -14.13
CA ASN A 242 1.67 -16.69 -13.06
C ASN A 242 0.79 -16.54 -11.81
N ILE A 243 0.07 -15.40 -11.62
CA ILE A 243 -0.57 -15.08 -10.35
C ILE A 243 -2.06 -14.72 -10.52
N SER A 244 -2.37 -13.67 -11.28
CA SER A 244 -3.72 -13.11 -11.41
C SER A 244 -3.94 -12.52 -12.80
N ASP A 245 -5.17 -12.55 -13.28
CA ASP A 245 -5.55 -11.91 -14.54
C ASP A 245 -5.98 -10.45 -14.36
N ILE A 246 -5.70 -9.84 -13.20
CA ILE A 246 -5.97 -8.43 -12.91
C ILE A 246 -5.44 -7.53 -14.04
N PRO A 247 -6.25 -6.62 -14.60
CA PRO A 247 -5.76 -5.68 -15.60
C PRO A 247 -4.71 -4.74 -15.01
N ILE A 248 -3.53 -4.63 -15.64
CA ILE A 248 -2.46 -3.72 -15.21
C ILE A 248 -2.23 -2.69 -16.32
N ARG A 249 -2.43 -1.38 -16.02
CA ARG A 249 -2.45 -0.33 -17.03
C ARG A 249 -1.89 0.99 -16.52
N ASN A 250 -1.45 1.83 -17.47
CA ASN A 250 -1.26 3.26 -17.21
C ASN A 250 -2.57 3.88 -16.70
N ALA A 251 -2.51 4.66 -15.63
CA ALA A 251 -3.70 5.14 -14.93
C ALA A 251 -4.59 6.08 -15.78
N ASN A 252 -4.00 6.91 -16.63
CA ASN A 252 -4.77 7.76 -17.54
C ASN A 252 -5.60 6.93 -18.52
N GLN A 253 -5.03 5.86 -19.04
CA GLN A 253 -5.67 4.99 -20.02
C GLN A 253 -6.56 3.92 -19.37
N GLY A 254 -6.22 3.50 -18.15
CA GLY A 254 -6.95 2.47 -17.40
C GLY A 254 -8.24 3.00 -16.79
N LEU A 255 -8.24 4.25 -16.36
CA LEU A 255 -9.41 4.93 -15.78
C LEU A 255 -9.76 6.22 -16.53
N TYR A 256 -9.13 7.31 -16.14
CA TYR A 256 -9.38 8.66 -16.67
C TYR A 256 -8.24 9.60 -16.27
N PRO A 257 -8.06 10.75 -16.97
CA PRO A 257 -7.08 11.76 -16.55
C PRO A 257 -7.31 12.23 -15.12
N ASN A 258 -6.28 12.08 -14.28
CA ASN A 258 -6.31 12.51 -12.87
C ASN A 258 -4.97 13.13 -12.47
N CYS A 259 -4.99 14.05 -11.51
CA CYS A 259 -3.82 14.81 -11.04
C CYS A 259 -3.87 15.01 -9.53
N GLY A 260 -2.73 15.32 -8.92
CA GLY A 260 -2.63 15.50 -7.48
C GLY A 260 -2.84 14.21 -6.70
N THR A 261 -2.53 13.07 -7.33
CA THR A 261 -2.66 11.74 -6.71
C THR A 261 -1.39 11.37 -5.96
N SER A 262 -1.54 10.55 -4.93
CA SER A 262 -0.42 9.98 -4.16
C SER A 262 0.50 9.15 -5.06
N ARG A 263 -0.05 8.34 -5.98
CA ARG A 263 0.71 7.56 -6.96
C ARG A 263 1.64 8.44 -7.81
N ASP A 264 1.10 9.47 -8.45
CA ASP A 264 1.90 10.33 -9.35
C ASP A 264 2.91 11.18 -8.56
N TYR A 265 2.60 11.54 -7.31
CA TYR A 265 3.54 12.18 -6.39
C TYR A 265 4.67 11.21 -6.01
N GLY A 266 4.34 9.99 -5.61
CA GLY A 266 5.31 8.95 -5.27
C GLY A 266 6.29 8.67 -6.42
N TYR A 267 5.81 8.56 -7.65
CA TYR A 267 6.68 8.34 -8.80
C TYR A 267 7.39 9.61 -9.26
N GLY A 268 6.63 10.70 -9.48
CA GLY A 268 7.15 11.90 -10.16
C GLY A 268 7.97 12.82 -9.29
N VAL A 269 7.77 12.79 -7.97
CA VAL A 269 8.48 13.64 -7.01
C VAL A 269 9.46 12.82 -6.18
N MET A 270 9.00 11.68 -5.63
CA MET A 270 9.82 10.86 -4.74
C MET A 270 10.68 9.84 -5.49
N GLY A 271 10.35 9.53 -6.76
CA GLY A 271 11.08 8.56 -7.58
C GLY A 271 10.84 7.11 -7.19
N TYR A 272 9.72 6.80 -6.56
CA TYR A 272 9.37 5.44 -6.20
C TYR A 272 8.81 4.65 -7.40
N PRO A 273 9.12 3.35 -7.55
CA PRO A 273 8.26 2.42 -8.28
C PRO A 273 6.88 2.38 -7.62
N THR A 274 5.83 2.79 -8.35
CA THR A 274 4.54 3.09 -7.70
C THR A 274 3.38 2.44 -8.41
N PHE A 275 2.43 1.91 -7.63
CA PHE A 275 1.15 1.40 -8.11
C PHE A 275 -0.02 1.95 -7.30
N THR A 276 -1.18 2.15 -7.96
CA THR A 276 -2.48 2.14 -7.30
C THR A 276 -3.09 0.77 -7.49
N PHE A 277 -3.55 0.16 -6.43
CA PHE A 277 -4.29 -1.09 -6.47
C PHE A 277 -5.76 -0.78 -6.17
N GLU A 278 -6.62 -1.08 -7.13
CA GLU A 278 -8.07 -0.94 -7.00
C GLU A 278 -8.65 -2.34 -6.84
N THR A 279 -9.23 -2.64 -5.69
CA THR A 279 -9.53 -4.02 -5.29
C THR A 279 -10.77 -4.62 -5.94
N ASP A 280 -11.79 -3.85 -6.23
CA ASP A 280 -13.02 -4.36 -6.87
C ASP A 280 -13.82 -3.24 -7.55
N ASP A 281 -14.64 -3.60 -8.54
CA ASP A 281 -15.49 -2.67 -9.27
C ASP A 281 -16.87 -2.47 -8.61
N GLU A 282 -17.24 -3.34 -7.68
CA GLU A 282 -18.52 -3.32 -7.01
C GLU A 282 -18.35 -3.25 -5.49
N GLN A 283 -17.70 -2.23 -5.01
CA GLN A 283 -17.23 -1.97 -3.63
C GLN A 283 -17.89 -2.77 -2.49
N PHE A 284 -19.09 -3.25 -2.67
CA PHE A 284 -19.89 -3.85 -1.63
C PHE A 284 -20.87 -4.88 -2.19
N LEU A 285 -20.69 -5.34 -3.43
CA LEU A 285 -21.64 -6.19 -4.12
C LEU A 285 -21.13 -7.62 -4.34
N LEU A 286 -19.96 -7.97 -3.83
CA LEU A 286 -19.48 -9.37 -3.87
C LEU A 286 -20.40 -10.33 -3.11
N GLY A 287 -21.35 -9.80 -2.36
CA GLY A 287 -22.56 -10.49 -1.91
C GLY A 287 -22.37 -11.56 -0.85
N THR A 288 -21.18 -12.11 -0.69
CA THR A 288 -20.86 -13.09 0.35
C THR A 288 -19.47 -12.87 0.93
N VAL A 289 -19.30 -13.27 2.16
CA VAL A 289 -18.03 -13.29 2.90
C VAL A 289 -16.98 -14.10 2.14
N GLU A 290 -17.35 -15.24 1.59
CA GLU A 290 -16.45 -16.11 0.85
C GLU A 290 -15.95 -15.43 -0.44
N ALA A 291 -16.82 -14.74 -1.17
CA ALA A 291 -16.42 -14.05 -2.39
C ALA A 291 -15.44 -12.89 -2.12
N LEU A 292 -15.61 -12.17 -1.01
CA LEU A 292 -14.66 -11.16 -0.56
C LEU A 292 -13.32 -11.78 -0.16
N SER A 293 -13.34 -12.87 0.59
CA SER A 293 -12.14 -13.59 1.01
C SER A 293 -11.34 -14.09 -0.19
N ASP A 294 -12.01 -14.78 -1.12
CA ASP A 294 -11.37 -15.30 -2.33
C ASP A 294 -10.70 -14.18 -3.15
N ARG A 295 -11.36 -13.00 -3.25
CA ARG A 295 -10.83 -11.84 -3.96
C ARG A 295 -9.59 -11.29 -3.26
N LEU A 296 -9.66 -11.06 -1.97
CA LEU A 296 -8.56 -10.50 -1.20
C LEU A 296 -7.36 -11.47 -1.11
N GLU A 297 -7.59 -12.79 -1.10
CA GLU A 297 -6.52 -13.78 -1.16
C GLU A 297 -5.76 -13.72 -2.51
N GLU A 298 -6.47 -13.62 -3.63
CA GLU A 298 -5.86 -13.45 -4.96
C GLU A 298 -5.00 -12.17 -5.02
N GLU A 299 -5.54 -11.08 -4.48
CA GLU A 299 -4.86 -9.79 -4.47
C GLU A 299 -3.68 -9.76 -3.51
N LEU A 300 -3.77 -10.46 -2.38
CA LEU A 300 -2.65 -10.65 -1.45
C LEU A 300 -1.49 -11.39 -2.13
N ASP A 301 -1.75 -12.37 -3.00
CA ASP A 301 -0.70 -13.05 -3.76
C ASP A 301 0.05 -12.09 -4.70
N VAL A 302 -0.67 -11.13 -5.30
CA VAL A 302 -0.03 -10.05 -6.09
C VAL A 302 0.85 -9.17 -5.21
N MET A 303 0.36 -8.78 -4.02
CA MET A 303 1.14 -7.98 -3.07
C MET A 303 2.41 -8.70 -2.61
N ARG A 304 2.28 -9.99 -2.29
CA ARG A 304 3.41 -10.84 -1.90
C ARG A 304 4.46 -10.90 -3.00
N TYR A 305 4.05 -11.09 -4.25
CA TYR A 305 4.96 -11.08 -5.39
C TYR A 305 5.73 -9.76 -5.50
N LEU A 306 5.04 -8.63 -5.38
CA LEU A 306 5.67 -7.31 -5.46
C LEU A 306 6.68 -7.08 -4.32
N ILE A 307 6.35 -7.46 -3.10
CA ILE A 307 7.20 -7.28 -1.92
C ILE A 307 8.38 -8.26 -1.94
N GLN A 308 8.16 -9.54 -2.26
CA GLN A 308 9.23 -10.55 -2.34
C GLN A 308 10.27 -10.24 -3.41
N ASN A 309 9.89 -9.51 -4.44
CA ASN A 309 10.78 -9.12 -5.54
C ASN A 309 11.20 -7.65 -5.49
N ILE A 310 11.01 -6.98 -4.37
CA ILE A 310 11.21 -5.54 -4.19
C ILE A 310 12.60 -5.06 -4.64
N TRP A 311 13.62 -5.90 -4.45
CA TRP A 311 14.99 -5.60 -4.83
C TRP A 311 15.16 -5.30 -6.32
N PHE A 312 14.30 -5.84 -7.18
CA PHE A 312 14.39 -5.69 -8.63
C PHE A 312 13.69 -4.43 -9.17
N TRP A 313 12.86 -3.75 -8.40
CA TRP A 313 12.03 -2.66 -8.90
C TRP A 313 12.77 -1.33 -9.05
N ARG A 314 14.00 -1.23 -8.55
CA ARG A 314 14.89 -0.09 -8.78
C ARG A 314 16.08 -0.48 -9.65
N ALA A 315 16.82 0.53 -10.14
CA ALA A 315 18.10 0.28 -10.78
C ALA A 315 19.11 -0.26 -9.73
N ARG A 316 19.74 -1.39 -10.06
CA ARG A 316 20.76 -2.05 -9.20
C ARG A 316 22.03 -2.22 -10.00
N LEU A 317 22.93 -1.24 -9.90
CA LEU A 317 24.18 -1.24 -10.65
C LEU A 317 25.25 -2.06 -9.94
N VAL A 318 25.79 -3.05 -10.63
CA VAL A 318 26.85 -3.92 -10.15
C VAL A 318 28.05 -3.82 -11.09
N VAL A 319 29.25 -3.72 -10.54
CA VAL A 319 30.50 -3.78 -11.28
C VAL A 319 30.89 -5.26 -11.41
N GLU A 320 30.75 -5.82 -12.61
CA GLU A 320 31.12 -7.22 -12.87
C GLU A 320 32.61 -7.40 -13.11
N GLU A 321 33.26 -6.44 -13.78
CA GLU A 321 34.66 -6.53 -14.16
C GLU A 321 35.36 -5.17 -14.10
N VAL A 322 36.60 -5.17 -13.68
CA VAL A 322 37.47 -3.98 -13.70
C VAL A 322 38.76 -4.32 -14.44
N GLU A 323 39.05 -3.62 -15.53
CA GLU A 323 40.29 -3.71 -16.28
C GLU A 323 41.17 -2.49 -15.99
N ILE A 324 42.46 -2.74 -15.79
CA ILE A 324 43.49 -1.67 -15.61
C ILE A 324 44.52 -1.83 -16.71
N ASN A 325 44.53 -0.90 -17.67
CA ASN A 325 45.44 -0.90 -18.79
C ASN A 325 46.12 0.47 -18.96
N GLY A 326 47.44 0.55 -18.82
CA GLY A 326 48.23 1.70 -19.17
C GLY A 326 47.88 2.99 -18.39
N GLY A 327 47.32 2.86 -17.17
CA GLY A 327 46.83 3.96 -16.35
C GLY A 327 45.35 4.34 -16.54
N GLU A 328 44.64 3.66 -17.42
CA GLU A 328 43.18 3.72 -17.56
C GLU A 328 42.51 2.63 -16.72
N VAL A 329 41.44 2.97 -16.06
CA VAL A 329 40.56 2.03 -15.34
C VAL A 329 39.23 1.95 -16.13
N LYS A 330 38.85 0.76 -16.54
CA LYS A 330 37.55 0.50 -17.16
C LYS A 330 36.76 -0.44 -16.26
N ALA A 331 35.52 -0.09 -16.01
CA ALA A 331 34.59 -0.94 -15.27
C ALA A 331 33.46 -1.37 -16.19
N HIS A 332 33.15 -2.66 -16.19
CA HIS A 332 31.92 -3.18 -16.78
C HIS A 332 30.82 -3.14 -15.70
N VAL A 333 29.82 -2.32 -15.95
CA VAL A 333 28.72 -2.11 -15.00
C VAL A 333 27.45 -2.66 -15.65
N VAL A 334 26.74 -3.50 -14.93
CA VAL A 334 25.44 -4.04 -15.32
C VAL A 334 24.37 -3.55 -14.38
N ASN A 335 23.16 -3.40 -14.91
CA ASN A 335 21.97 -3.13 -14.10
C ASN A 335 21.22 -4.46 -13.92
N LEU A 336 21.16 -4.94 -12.69
CA LEU A 336 20.43 -6.16 -12.33
C LEU A 336 18.97 -5.89 -11.98
N GLY A 337 18.60 -4.63 -11.74
CA GLY A 337 17.22 -4.23 -11.51
C GLY A 337 16.49 -3.91 -12.82
N HIS A 338 15.18 -3.74 -12.72
CA HIS A 338 14.32 -3.50 -13.89
C HIS A 338 14.06 -2.02 -14.16
N ALA A 339 14.29 -1.12 -13.20
CA ALA A 339 14.15 0.31 -13.44
C ALA A 339 15.30 0.86 -14.31
N SER A 340 15.01 1.92 -15.04
CA SER A 340 16.00 2.64 -15.86
C SER A 340 17.08 3.29 -14.99
N THR A 341 18.31 3.39 -15.51
CA THR A 341 19.40 4.15 -14.88
C THR A 341 19.45 5.60 -15.30
N SER A 342 18.58 5.99 -16.22
CA SER A 342 18.47 7.36 -16.74
C SER A 342 17.28 8.07 -16.11
N ASN A 343 17.52 8.80 -15.05
CA ASN A 343 16.61 9.84 -14.57
C ASN A 343 17.25 11.21 -14.79
#